data_e52e0a5b05ba20d391ae88c439baf605
#
_entry.id   e52e0a5b05ba20d391ae88c439baf605
#
_cell.length_a   1.000
_cell.length_b   1.000
_cell.length_c   1.000
_cell.angle_alpha   90.00
_cell.angle_beta   90.00
_cell.angle_gamma   90.00
#
_symmetry.space_group_name_H-M   'P 1'
#
loop_
_entity.id
_entity.type
_entity.pdbx_description
1 polymer ?
#
loop_
_entity_poly.entity_id
_entity_poly.type
_entity_poly.pdbx_seq_one_letter_code
_entity_poly.pdbx_strand_id
1 'polypeptide(L)'
;FLETGHPTGLTLVHALGIGDKAERGLNRFAHRGLVSAVIGGHWVWSPRMQALAADNEIEAYVLPGGVVGQLYREIGAGRPGLFTHVGLGPFVDPRHGGGRMNAAATRTLADVLEIDGREVMRYRPFPVDIALLRGSYADADGNISFAQECANLDMFDLALAAHNSGGKVIVQVRTAVDRGTIPARDVHIPGAWVDAVVVDPTQSMTYDIAYDPTMSGEVRGPVPPRTPEPFTERVAVARRAALDLRAGAVVHYGFGMPDLVARIVADRGDTERYYQTIEHGVYGGDLLTGSLFGFGRNATAYIHGPSQFDFYAGGGLDLAFLGFGEFDAQGN
;
A
#
# COMPACT_ATOMS: atom_id res chain seq x y z
N PHE A 1 -4.50 24.07 8.57
CA PHE A 1 -5.14 23.82 9.87
C PHE A 1 -4.48 24.61 11.01
N LEU A 2 -3.17 24.60 11.15
CA LEU A 2 -2.48 25.32 12.23
C LEU A 2 -2.70 26.84 12.18
N GLU A 3 -2.91 27.40 11.00
CA GLU A 3 -3.14 28.84 10.81
C GLU A 3 -4.63 29.21 10.83
N THR A 4 -5.48 28.32 10.33
CA THR A 4 -6.91 28.63 10.05
C THR A 4 -7.88 27.92 10.98
N GLY A 5 -7.46 26.90 11.71
CA GLY A 5 -8.33 26.00 12.47
C GLY A 5 -9.16 25.05 11.59
N HIS A 6 -8.96 25.04 10.29
CA HIS A 6 -9.70 24.22 9.32
C HIS A 6 -8.78 23.50 8.34
N PRO A 7 -9.20 22.32 7.81
CA PRO A 7 -10.41 21.55 8.13
C PRO A 7 -10.35 20.91 9.51
N THR A 8 -11.45 20.32 9.98
CA THR A 8 -11.56 19.62 11.27
C THR A 8 -12.28 18.28 11.09
N GLY A 9 -12.03 17.34 11.99
CA GLY A 9 -12.80 16.09 12.07
C GLY A 9 -12.61 15.15 10.86
N LEU A 10 -11.45 15.17 10.21
CA LEU A 10 -11.19 14.34 9.05
C LEU A 10 -11.18 12.84 9.43
N THR A 11 -11.73 12.01 8.55
CA THR A 11 -11.47 10.56 8.54
C THR A 11 -10.43 10.28 7.46
N LEU A 12 -9.26 9.77 7.85
CA LEU A 12 -8.21 9.38 6.91
C LEU A 12 -8.30 7.87 6.61
N VAL A 13 -8.12 7.51 5.35
CA VAL A 13 -8.11 6.10 4.93
C VAL A 13 -6.87 5.83 4.09
N HIS A 14 -6.17 4.74 4.38
CA HIS A 14 -4.99 4.33 3.61
C HIS A 14 -4.81 2.80 3.61
N ALA A 15 -4.51 2.22 2.46
CA ALA A 15 -4.31 0.78 2.32
C ALA A 15 -2.97 0.33 2.91
N LEU A 16 -1.90 1.01 2.54
CA LEU A 16 -0.54 0.72 3.00
C LEU A 16 -0.02 1.83 3.91
N GLY A 17 1.10 1.60 4.57
CA GLY A 17 1.66 2.59 5.49
C GLY A 17 2.18 3.84 4.80
N ILE A 18 1.83 5.02 5.32
CA ILE A 18 2.23 6.31 4.79
C ILE A 18 2.99 7.09 5.87
N GLY A 19 4.27 7.37 5.61
CA GLY A 19 5.11 8.13 6.53
C GLY A 19 6.59 7.75 6.43
N ASP A 20 7.41 8.40 7.22
CA ASP A 20 8.86 8.21 7.28
C ASP A 20 9.36 7.82 8.68
N LYS A 21 8.45 7.39 9.55
CA LYS A 21 8.68 7.15 11.00
C LYS A 21 9.06 8.40 11.80
N ALA A 22 8.90 9.60 11.25
CA ALA A 22 9.23 10.87 11.89
C ALA A 22 8.16 11.93 11.65
N GLU A 23 8.29 12.72 10.58
CA GLU A 23 7.52 13.95 10.37
C GLU A 23 6.65 13.95 9.10
N ARG A 24 6.95 13.09 8.11
CA ARG A 24 6.31 13.11 6.79
C ARG A 24 5.09 12.20 6.70
N GLY A 25 4.36 12.30 5.60
CA GLY A 25 3.15 11.52 5.35
C GLY A 25 2.06 11.83 6.36
N LEU A 26 1.39 10.79 6.90
CA LEU A 26 0.32 10.95 7.89
C LEU A 26 0.75 11.65 9.18
N ASN A 27 2.04 11.65 9.51
CA ASN A 27 2.53 12.38 10.69
C ASN A 27 2.20 13.88 10.64
N ARG A 28 2.10 14.48 9.43
CA ARG A 28 1.70 15.88 9.24
C ARG A 28 0.23 16.15 9.54
N PHE A 29 -0.61 15.13 9.50
CA PHE A 29 -2.02 15.24 9.85
C PHE A 29 -2.30 14.95 11.33
N ALA A 30 -1.30 14.52 12.09
CA ALA A 30 -1.45 14.10 13.48
C ALA A 30 -1.59 15.30 14.42
N HIS A 31 -2.69 16.02 14.30
CA HIS A 31 -3.07 17.15 15.15
C HIS A 31 -4.45 16.94 15.76
N ARG A 32 -4.58 17.19 17.06
CA ARG A 32 -5.87 17.14 17.77
C ARG A 32 -6.88 18.07 17.10
N GLY A 33 -8.07 17.56 16.82
CA GLY A 33 -9.14 18.27 16.16
C GLY A 33 -9.08 18.28 14.63
N LEU A 34 -7.91 18.07 14.00
CA LEU A 34 -7.81 17.92 12.56
C LEU A 34 -8.37 16.57 12.11
N VAL A 35 -7.94 15.49 12.76
CA VAL A 35 -8.34 14.12 12.47
C VAL A 35 -9.27 13.62 13.57
N SER A 36 -10.36 12.96 13.19
CA SER A 36 -11.27 12.27 14.10
C SER A 36 -11.18 10.75 14.01
N ALA A 37 -10.80 10.22 12.86
CA ALA A 37 -10.68 8.79 12.66
C ALA A 37 -9.60 8.44 11.63
N VAL A 38 -8.99 7.26 11.78
CA VAL A 38 -8.08 6.69 10.78
C VAL A 38 -8.41 5.21 10.59
N ILE A 39 -8.58 4.82 9.32
CA ILE A 39 -8.73 3.43 8.87
C ILE A 39 -7.48 3.11 8.05
N GLY A 40 -6.59 2.29 8.58
CA GLY A 40 -5.31 2.02 7.94
C GLY A 40 -4.97 0.53 7.83
N GLY A 41 -4.24 0.16 6.79
CA GLY A 41 -3.72 -1.20 6.65
C GLY A 41 -2.60 -1.48 7.66
N HIS A 42 -1.72 -0.52 7.89
CA HIS A 42 -0.77 -0.54 9.00
C HIS A 42 -0.28 0.86 9.35
N TRP A 43 0.25 1.04 10.58
CA TRP A 43 0.52 2.34 11.17
C TRP A 43 2.01 2.58 11.48
N VAL A 44 2.88 1.63 11.16
CA VAL A 44 4.31 1.62 11.57
C VAL A 44 5.08 2.88 11.13
N TRP A 45 4.69 3.48 9.99
CA TRP A 45 5.35 4.66 9.44
C TRP A 45 4.89 6.00 10.04
N SER A 46 3.85 5.96 10.91
CA SER A 46 3.15 7.16 11.40
C SER A 46 3.11 7.21 12.94
N PRO A 47 4.26 7.32 13.66
CA PRO A 47 4.30 7.29 15.12
C PRO A 47 3.48 8.39 15.79
N ARG A 48 3.38 9.58 15.18
CA ARG A 48 2.54 10.66 15.72
C ARG A 48 1.05 10.31 15.67
N MET A 49 0.61 9.65 14.60
CA MET A 49 -0.77 9.20 14.48
C MET A 49 -1.06 8.05 15.46
N GLN A 50 -0.08 7.15 15.65
CA GLN A 50 -0.17 6.10 16.68
C GLN A 50 -0.34 6.70 18.08
N ALA A 51 0.36 7.78 18.41
CA ALA A 51 0.22 8.46 19.70
C ALA A 51 -1.21 8.98 19.92
N LEU A 52 -1.82 9.65 18.92
CA LEU A 52 -3.22 10.08 19.01
C LEU A 52 -4.18 8.90 19.21
N ALA A 53 -3.92 7.76 18.55
CA ALA A 53 -4.72 6.56 18.72
C ALA A 53 -4.56 5.94 20.11
N ALA A 54 -3.34 5.87 20.64
CA ALA A 54 -3.03 5.36 21.99
C ALA A 54 -3.68 6.22 23.10
N ASP A 55 -3.73 7.52 22.89
CA ASP A 55 -4.37 8.49 23.79
C ASP A 55 -5.90 8.52 23.66
N ASN A 56 -6.52 7.71 22.77
CA ASN A 56 -7.94 7.73 22.43
C ASN A 56 -8.47 9.09 21.91
N GLU A 57 -7.61 9.90 21.32
CA GLU A 57 -7.97 11.19 20.74
C GLU A 57 -8.66 11.08 19.38
N ILE A 58 -8.48 9.93 18.72
CA ILE A 58 -9.07 9.58 17.43
C ILE A 58 -9.62 8.15 17.46
N GLU A 59 -10.65 7.87 16.67
CA GLU A 59 -11.04 6.50 16.37
C GLU A 59 -9.95 5.82 15.51
N ALA A 60 -9.43 4.68 15.95
CA ALA A 60 -8.36 3.97 15.25
C ALA A 60 -8.82 2.58 14.80
N TYR A 61 -8.65 2.30 13.52
CA TYR A 61 -9.02 1.02 12.91
C TYR A 61 -7.87 0.48 12.08
N VAL A 62 -7.74 -0.85 12.07
CA VAL A 62 -6.88 -1.54 11.12
C VAL A 62 -7.72 -2.55 10.33
N LEU A 63 -7.58 -2.50 9.02
CA LEU A 63 -8.12 -3.47 8.08
C LEU A 63 -6.96 -4.05 7.27
N PRO A 64 -7.07 -5.27 6.72
CA PRO A 64 -6.03 -5.77 5.81
C PRO A 64 -5.80 -4.78 4.66
N GLY A 65 -4.53 -4.43 4.38
CA GLY A 65 -4.22 -3.40 3.37
C GLY A 65 -4.80 -3.72 1.99
N GLY A 66 -4.75 -5.00 1.59
CA GLY A 66 -5.37 -5.45 0.34
C GLY A 66 -6.89 -5.26 0.31
N VAL A 67 -7.55 -5.47 1.45
CA VAL A 67 -8.99 -5.22 1.58
C VAL A 67 -9.31 -3.74 1.37
N VAL A 68 -8.52 -2.83 1.93
CA VAL A 68 -8.76 -1.39 1.75
C VAL A 68 -8.63 -1.00 0.28
N GLY A 69 -7.56 -1.44 -0.41
CA GLY A 69 -7.38 -1.17 -1.83
C GLY A 69 -8.48 -1.78 -2.70
N GLN A 70 -8.86 -3.03 -2.44
CA GLN A 70 -9.98 -3.69 -3.14
C GLN A 70 -11.32 -2.99 -2.87
N LEU A 71 -11.52 -2.48 -1.64
CA LEU A 71 -12.73 -1.76 -1.26
C LEU A 71 -12.88 -0.45 -2.02
N TYR A 72 -11.79 0.26 -2.35
CA TYR A 72 -11.85 1.43 -3.23
C TYR A 72 -12.45 1.07 -4.59
N ARG A 73 -12.07 -0.06 -5.18
CA ARG A 73 -12.66 -0.53 -6.44
C ARG A 73 -14.15 -0.80 -6.30
N GLU A 74 -14.59 -1.42 -5.22
CA GLU A 74 -16.02 -1.67 -4.96
C GLU A 74 -16.81 -0.37 -4.76
N ILE A 75 -16.23 0.60 -4.03
CA ILE A 75 -16.80 1.95 -3.86
C ILE A 75 -16.93 2.64 -5.22
N GLY A 76 -15.85 2.66 -6.01
CA GLY A 76 -15.85 3.25 -7.34
C GLY A 76 -16.85 2.62 -8.30
N ALA A 77 -17.13 1.34 -8.13
CA ALA A 77 -18.14 0.62 -8.91
C ALA A 77 -19.58 0.74 -8.37
N GLY A 78 -19.79 1.46 -7.26
CA GLY A 78 -21.10 1.60 -6.60
C GLY A 78 -21.65 0.30 -6.03
N ARG A 79 -20.77 -0.66 -5.68
CA ARG A 79 -21.17 -1.95 -5.15
C ARG A 79 -21.44 -1.90 -3.65
N PRO A 80 -22.22 -2.86 -3.09
CA PRO A 80 -22.65 -2.83 -1.68
C PRO A 80 -21.53 -3.18 -0.69
N GLY A 81 -20.30 -3.33 -1.13
CA GLY A 81 -19.12 -3.63 -0.33
C GLY A 81 -18.23 -4.68 -0.97
N LEU A 82 -17.09 -4.94 -0.33
CA LEU A 82 -16.18 -6.01 -0.71
C LEU A 82 -16.57 -7.30 0.01
N PHE A 83 -16.83 -8.36 -0.75
CA PHE A 83 -17.11 -9.70 -0.23
C PHE A 83 -15.87 -10.58 -0.41
N THR A 84 -15.34 -11.13 0.69
CA THR A 84 -14.11 -11.92 0.68
C THR A 84 -14.03 -12.83 1.89
N HIS A 85 -13.21 -13.89 1.82
CA HIS A 85 -12.86 -14.72 2.97
C HIS A 85 -11.76 -14.09 3.84
N VAL A 86 -11.06 -13.06 3.31
CA VAL A 86 -9.97 -12.39 4.03
C VAL A 86 -10.51 -11.68 5.25
N GLY A 87 -9.99 -12.04 6.42
CA GLY A 87 -10.40 -11.46 7.70
C GLY A 87 -11.35 -12.33 8.53
N LEU A 88 -11.79 -13.50 8.05
CA LEU A 88 -12.52 -14.46 8.88
C LEU A 88 -11.59 -15.09 9.92
N GLY A 89 -11.95 -14.95 11.21
CA GLY A 89 -11.23 -15.55 12.34
C GLY A 89 -10.21 -14.67 13.05
N PRO A 90 -9.37 -13.84 12.38
CA PRO A 90 -8.47 -12.91 13.06
C PRO A 90 -9.21 -11.71 13.66
N PHE A 91 -8.46 -10.80 14.35
CA PHE A 91 -9.03 -9.69 15.11
C PHE A 91 -9.87 -8.68 14.30
N VAL A 92 -9.74 -8.65 12.99
CA VAL A 92 -10.56 -7.82 12.08
C VAL A 92 -11.96 -8.41 11.88
N ASP A 93 -12.16 -9.69 12.20
CA ASP A 93 -13.49 -10.31 12.25
C ASP A 93 -14.36 -9.57 13.28
N PRO A 94 -15.59 -9.15 12.95
CA PRO A 94 -16.49 -8.48 13.89
C PRO A 94 -16.71 -9.24 15.21
N ARG A 95 -16.61 -10.56 15.17
CA ARG A 95 -16.75 -11.46 16.35
C ARG A 95 -15.54 -11.35 17.29
N HIS A 96 -14.39 -10.83 16.81
CA HIS A 96 -13.12 -10.75 17.54
C HIS A 96 -12.58 -9.32 17.68
N GLY A 97 -13.39 -8.29 17.40
CA GLY A 97 -12.99 -6.89 17.57
C GLY A 97 -13.31 -5.98 16.38
N GLY A 98 -13.45 -6.54 15.18
CA GLY A 98 -13.85 -5.78 13.99
C GLY A 98 -12.82 -4.73 13.55
N GLY A 99 -11.54 -4.98 13.81
CA GLY A 99 -10.44 -4.10 13.45
C GLY A 99 -10.29 -2.85 14.34
N ARG A 100 -11.02 -2.75 15.46
CA ARG A 100 -10.93 -1.62 16.39
C ARG A 100 -9.63 -1.70 17.19
N MET A 101 -8.83 -0.64 17.16
CA MET A 101 -7.53 -0.60 17.82
C MET A 101 -7.58 0.08 19.21
N ASN A 102 -8.65 0.84 19.50
CA ASN A 102 -8.76 1.57 20.75
C ASN A 102 -10.23 1.73 21.20
N ALA A 103 -10.44 2.24 22.40
CA ALA A 103 -11.77 2.41 22.98
C ALA A 103 -12.62 3.50 22.29
N ALA A 104 -11.97 4.47 21.64
CA ALA A 104 -12.66 5.51 20.88
C ALA A 104 -13.29 4.95 19.59
N ALA A 105 -12.80 3.84 19.06
CA ALA A 105 -13.30 3.23 17.83
C ALA A 105 -14.65 2.53 18.05
N THR A 106 -15.72 3.06 17.46
CA THR A 106 -17.10 2.59 17.68
C THR A 106 -17.79 2.11 16.41
N ARG A 107 -17.27 2.47 15.22
CA ARG A 107 -17.90 2.13 13.93
C ARG A 107 -17.83 0.62 13.65
N THR A 108 -18.84 0.12 12.96
CA THR A 108 -18.84 -1.23 12.38
C THR A 108 -18.45 -1.13 10.92
N LEU A 109 -17.25 -1.61 10.60
CA LEU A 109 -16.66 -1.53 9.24
C LEU A 109 -16.88 -2.80 8.42
N ALA A 110 -17.24 -3.92 9.07
CA ALA A 110 -17.45 -5.19 8.40
C ALA A 110 -18.57 -6.00 9.05
N ASP A 111 -19.14 -6.91 8.28
CA ASP A 111 -20.13 -7.91 8.69
C ASP A 111 -19.63 -9.30 8.28
N VAL A 112 -20.08 -10.34 9.00
CA VAL A 112 -19.99 -11.73 8.55
C VAL A 112 -21.35 -12.14 8.01
N LEU A 113 -21.38 -12.64 6.79
CA LEU A 113 -22.61 -13.11 6.11
C LEU A 113 -22.43 -14.55 5.69
N GLU A 114 -23.53 -15.26 5.49
CA GLU A 114 -23.52 -16.58 4.85
C GLU A 114 -23.98 -16.44 3.40
N ILE A 115 -23.18 -16.93 2.45
CA ILE A 115 -23.49 -16.98 1.03
C ILE A 115 -23.24 -18.42 0.56
N ASP A 116 -24.28 -19.05 0.05
CA ASP A 116 -24.23 -20.45 -0.45
C ASP A 116 -23.61 -21.43 0.58
N GLY A 117 -23.96 -21.27 1.87
CA GLY A 117 -23.48 -22.11 2.96
C GLY A 117 -22.02 -21.86 3.37
N ARG A 118 -21.43 -20.73 2.97
CA ARG A 118 -20.08 -20.31 3.35
C ARG A 118 -20.08 -18.97 4.05
N GLU A 119 -19.35 -18.85 5.14
CA GLU A 119 -19.13 -17.55 5.77
C GLU A 119 -18.26 -16.68 4.88
N VAL A 120 -18.65 -15.40 4.76
CA VAL A 120 -17.96 -14.39 3.96
C VAL A 120 -17.94 -13.09 4.75
N MET A 121 -16.79 -12.42 4.79
CA MET A 121 -16.69 -11.03 5.25
C MET A 121 -17.30 -10.12 4.20
N ARG A 122 -18.14 -9.17 4.63
CA ARG A 122 -18.55 -8.01 3.85
C ARG A 122 -17.93 -6.76 4.48
N TYR A 123 -16.98 -6.14 3.83
CA TYR A 123 -16.48 -4.83 4.22
C TYR A 123 -17.38 -3.74 3.66
N ARG A 124 -17.85 -2.86 4.54
CA ARG A 124 -18.84 -1.83 4.21
C ARG A 124 -18.21 -0.71 3.42
N PRO A 125 -18.83 -0.24 2.30
CA PRO A 125 -18.35 0.91 1.57
C PRO A 125 -18.60 2.19 2.37
N PHE A 126 -17.81 3.20 2.08
CA PHE A 126 -17.94 4.57 2.61
C PHE A 126 -17.69 5.57 1.48
N PRO A 127 -18.25 6.80 1.53
CA PRO A 127 -17.94 7.81 0.55
C PRO A 127 -16.49 8.29 0.69
N VAL A 128 -15.86 8.59 -0.43
CA VAL A 128 -14.52 9.19 -0.49
C VAL A 128 -14.65 10.62 -0.96
N ASP A 129 -14.54 11.57 -0.04
CA ASP A 129 -14.72 13.00 -0.34
C ASP A 129 -13.52 13.59 -1.06
N ILE A 130 -12.30 13.12 -0.76
CA ILE A 130 -11.06 13.61 -1.38
C ILE A 130 -10.08 12.44 -1.55
N ALA A 131 -9.58 12.27 -2.78
CA ALA A 131 -8.41 11.45 -3.08
C ALA A 131 -7.19 12.37 -3.25
N LEU A 132 -6.15 12.13 -2.44
CA LEU A 132 -4.85 12.77 -2.59
C LEU A 132 -3.89 11.76 -3.22
N LEU A 133 -3.53 12.00 -4.45
CA LEU A 133 -2.77 11.08 -5.29
C LEU A 133 -1.47 11.71 -5.77
N ARG A 134 -0.60 10.88 -6.32
CA ARG A 134 0.58 11.36 -7.02
C ARG A 134 0.71 10.67 -8.37
N GLY A 135 1.38 11.34 -9.28
CA GLY A 135 1.76 10.82 -10.60
C GLY A 135 3.07 11.44 -11.05
N SER A 136 3.52 11.05 -12.22
CA SER A 136 4.76 11.55 -12.84
C SER A 136 4.50 12.76 -13.70
N TYR A 137 3.52 12.63 -14.60
CA TYR A 137 3.14 13.63 -15.59
C TYR A 137 1.64 13.90 -15.54
N ALA A 138 1.28 15.14 -15.83
CA ALA A 138 -0.08 15.53 -16.18
C ALA A 138 -0.06 16.32 -17.49
N ASP A 139 -0.97 16.02 -18.42
CA ASP A 139 -1.16 16.84 -19.61
C ASP A 139 -2.20 17.95 -19.38
N ALA A 140 -2.39 18.81 -20.39
CA ALA A 140 -3.32 19.94 -20.29
C ALA A 140 -4.80 19.52 -20.18
N ASP A 141 -5.14 18.26 -20.45
CA ASP A 141 -6.48 17.70 -20.25
C ASP A 141 -6.65 17.05 -18.88
N GLY A 142 -5.58 17.05 -18.03
CA GLY A 142 -5.59 16.43 -16.71
C GLY A 142 -5.33 14.92 -16.74
N ASN A 143 -4.94 14.34 -17.88
CA ASN A 143 -4.54 12.94 -17.95
C ASN A 143 -3.26 12.70 -17.15
N ILE A 144 -3.24 11.68 -16.29
CA ILE A 144 -2.12 11.40 -15.38
C ILE A 144 -1.39 10.14 -15.82
N SER A 145 -0.07 10.22 -15.85
CA SER A 145 0.82 9.07 -16.06
C SER A 145 1.60 8.74 -14.79
N PHE A 146 1.85 7.45 -14.55
CA PHE A 146 2.70 6.92 -13.49
C PHE A 146 4.06 6.45 -14.00
N ALA A 147 4.45 6.85 -15.21
CA ALA A 147 5.64 6.32 -15.89
C ALA A 147 6.93 6.41 -15.07
N GLN A 148 7.05 7.38 -14.15
CA GLN A 148 8.20 7.55 -13.26
C GLN A 148 7.90 7.18 -11.80
N GLU A 149 6.77 6.59 -11.51
CA GLU A 149 6.47 6.08 -10.18
C GLU A 149 7.06 4.68 -9.99
N CYS A 150 7.49 4.39 -8.78
CA CYS A 150 8.11 3.09 -8.44
C CYS A 150 7.10 2.01 -8.05
N ALA A 151 5.80 2.30 -8.08
CA ALA A 151 4.68 1.38 -7.93
C ALA A 151 3.37 2.07 -8.33
N ASN A 152 2.39 1.29 -8.80
CA ASN A 152 1.07 1.81 -9.14
C ASN A 152 0.15 1.92 -7.93
N LEU A 153 0.39 1.13 -6.90
CA LEU A 153 -0.42 1.04 -5.68
C LEU A 153 -1.92 0.91 -6.00
N ASP A 154 -2.75 1.58 -5.21
CA ASP A 154 -4.22 1.66 -5.33
C ASP A 154 -4.70 3.00 -5.92
N MET A 155 -3.81 3.80 -6.51
CA MET A 155 -4.09 5.16 -6.96
C MET A 155 -5.21 5.24 -7.99
N PHE A 156 -5.27 4.30 -8.95
CA PHE A 156 -6.34 4.23 -9.94
C PHE A 156 -7.72 3.99 -9.30
N ASP A 157 -7.78 3.00 -8.41
CA ASP A 157 -9.04 2.60 -7.76
C ASP A 157 -9.52 3.68 -6.77
N LEU A 158 -8.58 4.35 -6.09
CA LEU A 158 -8.89 5.47 -5.20
C LEU A 158 -9.39 6.70 -5.96
N ALA A 159 -8.82 7.01 -7.15
CA ALA A 159 -9.34 8.07 -8.02
C ALA A 159 -10.78 7.79 -8.43
N LEU A 160 -11.05 6.55 -8.88
CA LEU A 160 -12.39 6.12 -9.26
C LEU A 160 -13.38 6.19 -8.09
N ALA A 161 -12.95 5.75 -6.91
CA ALA A 161 -13.77 5.80 -5.69
C ALA A 161 -14.16 7.24 -5.34
N ALA A 162 -13.22 8.17 -5.34
CA ALA A 162 -13.49 9.57 -5.02
C ALA A 162 -14.40 10.21 -6.08
N HIS A 163 -14.06 10.06 -7.35
CA HIS A 163 -14.86 10.61 -8.45
C HIS A 163 -16.32 10.13 -8.38
N ASN A 164 -16.55 8.84 -8.25
CA ASN A 164 -17.89 8.26 -8.25
C ASN A 164 -18.63 8.43 -6.91
N SER A 165 -17.94 8.80 -5.83
CA SER A 165 -18.57 9.28 -4.59
C SER A 165 -19.02 10.74 -4.67
N GLY A 166 -18.75 11.46 -5.77
CA GLY A 166 -18.99 12.90 -5.90
C GLY A 166 -17.94 13.75 -5.19
N GLY A 167 -16.82 13.14 -4.81
CA GLY A 167 -15.68 13.79 -4.15
C GLY A 167 -14.73 14.46 -5.13
N LYS A 168 -13.52 14.76 -4.66
CA LYS A 168 -12.48 15.45 -5.43
C LYS A 168 -11.23 14.60 -5.59
N VAL A 169 -10.70 14.55 -6.80
CA VAL A 169 -9.45 13.89 -7.14
C VAL A 169 -8.37 14.94 -7.37
N ILE A 170 -7.41 15.00 -6.44
CA ILE A 170 -6.29 15.94 -6.47
C ILE A 170 -5.01 15.14 -6.67
N VAL A 171 -4.28 15.45 -7.73
CA VAL A 171 -3.06 14.70 -8.09
C VAL A 171 -1.85 15.63 -8.08
N GLN A 172 -0.84 15.30 -7.29
CA GLN A 172 0.47 15.93 -7.41
C GLN A 172 1.29 15.22 -8.47
N VAL A 173 1.93 15.96 -9.37
CA VAL A 173 2.83 15.45 -10.41
C VAL A 173 4.15 16.21 -10.40
N ARG A 174 5.21 15.56 -10.90
CA ARG A 174 6.50 16.23 -11.06
C ARG A 174 6.49 17.21 -12.22
N THR A 175 5.80 16.90 -13.31
CA THR A 175 5.90 17.67 -14.57
C THR A 175 4.54 17.79 -15.24
N ALA A 176 4.20 19.01 -15.63
CA ALA A 176 3.12 19.26 -16.59
C ALA A 176 3.67 19.17 -18.01
N VAL A 177 2.93 18.54 -18.91
CA VAL A 177 3.31 18.35 -20.31
C VAL A 177 2.21 18.84 -21.26
N ASP A 178 2.53 19.01 -22.53
CA ASP A 178 1.58 19.44 -23.53
C ASP A 178 0.49 18.37 -23.79
N ARG A 179 -0.66 18.84 -24.23
CA ARG A 179 -1.79 17.99 -24.61
C ARG A 179 -1.37 16.90 -25.58
N GLY A 180 -1.76 15.65 -25.31
CA GLY A 180 -1.50 14.50 -26.15
C GLY A 180 -0.04 14.03 -26.19
N THR A 181 0.82 14.54 -25.29
CA THR A 181 2.22 14.09 -25.16
C THR A 181 2.30 12.73 -24.48
N ILE A 182 1.36 12.46 -23.55
CA ILE A 182 1.30 11.17 -22.86
C ILE A 182 0.68 10.14 -23.82
N PRO A 183 1.39 9.03 -24.14
CA PRO A 183 0.79 7.95 -24.92
C PRO A 183 -0.49 7.43 -24.26
N ALA A 184 -1.52 7.15 -25.01
CA ALA A 184 -2.81 6.74 -24.45
C ALA A 184 -2.75 5.50 -23.54
N ARG A 185 -1.79 4.60 -23.75
CA ARG A 185 -1.57 3.42 -22.90
C ARG A 185 -0.89 3.76 -21.57
N ASP A 186 -0.21 4.91 -21.49
CA ASP A 186 0.50 5.38 -20.30
C ASP A 186 -0.34 6.39 -19.51
N VAL A 187 -1.57 6.67 -19.94
CA VAL A 187 -2.57 7.37 -19.13
C VAL A 187 -3.15 6.39 -18.12
N HIS A 188 -2.79 6.57 -16.87
CA HIS A 188 -3.24 5.71 -15.76
C HIS A 188 -4.52 6.23 -15.12
N ILE A 189 -4.69 7.56 -15.03
CA ILE A 189 -5.94 8.20 -14.58
C ILE A 189 -6.39 9.15 -15.69
N PRO A 190 -7.57 8.92 -16.30
CA PRO A 190 -8.14 9.84 -17.29
C PRO A 190 -8.44 11.21 -16.69
N GLY A 191 -8.15 12.29 -17.42
CA GLY A 191 -8.39 13.64 -16.97
C GLY A 191 -9.85 13.94 -16.58
N ALA A 192 -10.80 13.20 -17.16
CA ALA A 192 -12.22 13.30 -16.81
C ALA A 192 -12.51 13.00 -15.32
N TRP A 193 -11.60 12.32 -14.60
CA TRP A 193 -11.77 12.00 -13.18
C TRP A 193 -11.00 12.97 -12.26
N VAL A 194 -10.13 13.82 -12.82
CA VAL A 194 -9.21 14.68 -12.07
C VAL A 194 -9.80 16.08 -11.92
N ASP A 195 -9.92 16.54 -10.69
CA ASP A 195 -10.43 17.88 -10.39
C ASP A 195 -9.30 18.93 -10.31
N ALA A 196 -8.12 18.54 -9.82
CA ALA A 196 -7.00 19.43 -9.69
C ALA A 196 -5.65 18.73 -9.84
N VAL A 197 -4.70 19.41 -10.47
CA VAL A 197 -3.32 19.00 -10.59
C VAL A 197 -2.41 19.98 -9.86
N VAL A 198 -1.54 19.47 -9.00
CA VAL A 198 -0.48 20.24 -8.33
C VAL A 198 0.85 19.85 -8.96
N VAL A 199 1.56 20.81 -9.52
CA VAL A 199 2.89 20.56 -10.13
C VAL A 199 3.98 20.87 -9.11
N ASP A 200 4.75 19.85 -8.73
CA ASP A 200 5.91 20.00 -7.84
C ASP A 200 7.16 19.38 -8.51
N PRO A 201 8.00 20.19 -9.16
CA PRO A 201 9.22 19.71 -9.81
C PRO A 201 10.23 19.08 -8.82
N THR A 202 10.08 19.33 -7.53
CA THR A 202 10.93 18.78 -6.47
C THR A 202 10.44 17.44 -5.91
N GLN A 203 9.32 16.94 -6.43
CA GLN A 203 8.76 15.65 -6.02
C GLN A 203 9.80 14.54 -6.10
N SER A 204 10.09 13.92 -4.97
CA SER A 204 10.99 12.76 -4.90
C SER A 204 10.22 11.45 -5.14
N MET A 205 10.87 10.46 -5.73
CA MET A 205 10.30 9.13 -5.98
C MET A 205 9.96 8.40 -4.65
N THR A 206 10.89 8.47 -3.70
CA THR A 206 10.70 8.00 -2.31
C THR A 206 11.19 9.05 -1.33
N TYR A 207 11.10 8.79 -0.02
CA TYR A 207 11.66 9.69 0.99
C TYR A 207 13.19 9.85 0.88
N ASP A 208 13.90 8.82 0.38
CA ASP A 208 15.36 8.76 0.34
C ASP A 208 15.92 8.90 -1.08
N ILE A 209 15.10 8.71 -2.11
CA ILE A 209 15.53 8.71 -3.51
C ILE A 209 14.75 9.77 -4.27
N ALA A 210 15.47 10.76 -4.81
CA ALA A 210 14.85 11.80 -5.63
C ALA A 210 14.30 11.19 -6.93
N TYR A 211 15.12 10.39 -7.62
CA TYR A 211 14.72 9.68 -8.84
C TYR A 211 15.74 8.57 -9.19
N ASP A 212 15.22 7.39 -9.56
CA ASP A 212 16.01 6.27 -10.08
C ASP A 212 15.16 5.56 -11.17
N PRO A 213 15.52 5.72 -12.47
CA PRO A 213 14.73 5.15 -13.57
C PRO A 213 14.74 3.61 -13.60
N THR A 214 15.63 2.96 -12.84
CA THR A 214 15.59 1.50 -12.68
C THR A 214 14.48 1.04 -11.74
N MET A 215 13.97 1.96 -10.91
CA MET A 215 12.84 1.69 -9.98
C MET A 215 11.47 1.96 -10.61
N SER A 216 11.39 2.74 -11.69
CA SER A 216 10.15 2.96 -12.44
C SER A 216 10.00 1.99 -13.62
N GLY A 217 11.03 1.24 -13.95
CA GLY A 217 11.01 0.34 -15.10
C GLY A 217 11.29 1.03 -16.45
N GLU A 218 11.62 2.33 -16.46
CA GLU A 218 11.98 3.06 -17.69
C GLU A 218 13.26 2.50 -18.33
N VAL A 219 14.20 2.09 -17.49
CA VAL A 219 15.45 1.47 -17.94
C VAL A 219 15.82 0.29 -17.06
N ARG A 220 16.62 -0.62 -17.60
CA ARG A 220 17.34 -1.62 -16.83
C ARG A 220 18.80 -1.19 -16.71
N GLY A 221 19.33 -1.25 -15.49
CA GLY A 221 20.68 -0.81 -15.18
C GLY A 221 21.40 -1.76 -14.23
N PRO A 222 22.71 -1.53 -14.00
CA PRO A 222 23.45 -2.32 -13.03
C PRO A 222 22.87 -2.13 -11.62
N VAL A 223 22.76 -3.23 -10.87
CA VAL A 223 22.43 -3.18 -9.46
C VAL A 223 23.65 -2.69 -8.69
N PRO A 224 23.53 -1.67 -7.82
CA PRO A 224 24.65 -1.21 -7.01
C PRO A 224 25.25 -2.35 -6.18
N PRO A 225 26.58 -2.39 -6.03
CA PRO A 225 27.23 -3.35 -5.14
C PRO A 225 26.64 -3.29 -3.72
N ARG A 226 26.38 -4.45 -3.16
CA ARG A 226 25.86 -4.56 -1.80
C ARG A 226 26.97 -4.86 -0.82
N THR A 227 26.92 -4.21 0.35
CA THR A 227 27.72 -4.66 1.48
C THR A 227 27.10 -5.94 2.04
N PRO A 228 27.86 -7.03 2.19
CA PRO A 228 27.34 -8.24 2.81
C PRO A 228 26.77 -7.94 4.21
N GLU A 229 25.61 -8.54 4.51
CA GLU A 229 25.03 -8.42 5.86
C GLU A 229 25.93 -9.13 6.86
N PRO A 230 26.29 -8.47 7.97
CA PRO A 230 27.02 -9.14 9.05
C PRO A 230 26.19 -10.30 9.59
N PHE A 231 26.84 -11.41 9.95
CA PHE A 231 26.15 -12.55 10.49
C PHE A 231 25.56 -12.22 11.87
N THR A 232 24.23 -12.27 11.94
CA THR A 232 23.44 -12.04 13.16
C THR A 232 22.39 -13.13 13.28
N GLU A 233 21.71 -13.22 14.41
CA GLU A 233 20.58 -14.15 14.61
C GLU A 233 19.50 -13.93 13.56
N ARG A 234 19.18 -12.68 13.20
CA ARG A 234 18.21 -12.34 12.15
C ARG A 234 18.62 -12.90 10.78
N VAL A 235 19.90 -12.77 10.44
CA VAL A 235 20.45 -13.34 9.20
C VAL A 235 20.43 -14.86 9.23
N ALA A 236 20.69 -15.48 10.39
CA ALA A 236 20.58 -16.93 10.54
C ALA A 236 19.16 -17.42 10.28
N VAL A 237 18.15 -16.76 10.87
CA VAL A 237 16.73 -17.07 10.64
C VAL A 237 16.36 -16.89 9.17
N ALA A 238 16.75 -15.78 8.54
CA ALA A 238 16.46 -15.53 7.13
C ALA A 238 17.15 -16.55 6.20
N ARG A 239 18.39 -16.95 6.51
CA ARG A 239 19.09 -18.03 5.78
C ARG A 239 18.39 -19.38 5.91
N ARG A 240 17.87 -19.70 7.10
CA ARG A 240 17.09 -20.92 7.31
C ARG A 240 15.79 -20.88 6.50
N ALA A 241 15.06 -19.75 6.56
CA ALA A 241 13.83 -19.56 5.81
C ALA A 241 14.04 -19.68 4.30
N ALA A 242 15.16 -19.16 3.77
CA ALA A 242 15.50 -19.27 2.36
C ALA A 242 15.71 -20.71 1.87
N LEU A 243 15.88 -21.70 2.75
CA LEU A 243 15.99 -23.12 2.36
C LEU A 243 14.64 -23.73 1.96
N ASP A 244 13.52 -23.11 2.33
CA ASP A 244 12.19 -23.59 1.97
C ASP A 244 11.76 -23.12 0.57
N LEU A 245 12.54 -22.23 -0.06
CA LEU A 245 12.29 -21.75 -1.41
C LEU A 245 12.47 -22.87 -2.45
N ARG A 246 11.52 -22.96 -3.37
CA ARG A 246 11.54 -23.91 -4.49
C ARG A 246 11.65 -23.16 -5.80
N ALA A 247 12.45 -23.66 -6.73
CA ALA A 247 12.58 -23.04 -8.05
C ALA A 247 11.21 -22.95 -8.76
N GLY A 248 10.94 -21.78 -9.34
CA GLY A 248 9.67 -21.48 -10.00
C GLY A 248 8.55 -21.03 -9.06
N ALA A 249 8.77 -21.01 -7.74
CA ALA A 249 7.75 -20.57 -6.80
C ALA A 249 7.45 -19.06 -6.92
N VAL A 250 6.19 -18.70 -6.72
CA VAL A 250 5.74 -17.33 -6.53
C VAL A 250 5.82 -17.00 -5.04
N VAL A 251 6.65 -16.02 -4.70
CA VAL A 251 7.03 -15.71 -3.32
C VAL A 251 6.72 -14.28 -2.96
N HIS A 252 6.10 -14.09 -1.81
CA HIS A 252 5.95 -12.77 -1.19
C HIS A 252 6.90 -12.62 0.00
N TYR A 253 7.52 -11.44 0.11
CA TYR A 253 8.35 -11.06 1.25
C TYR A 253 7.72 -9.87 1.97
N GLY A 254 7.45 -10.02 3.26
CA GLY A 254 6.98 -8.95 4.13
C GLY A 254 8.10 -8.06 4.65
N PHE A 255 7.73 -7.00 5.34
CA PHE A 255 8.64 -6.01 5.91
C PHE A 255 9.45 -6.55 7.09
N GLY A 256 10.70 -6.13 7.20
CA GLY A 256 11.55 -6.35 8.37
C GLY A 256 12.42 -7.61 8.27
N MET A 257 12.22 -8.63 9.10
CA MET A 257 13.01 -9.86 9.00
C MET A 257 12.76 -10.65 7.70
N PRO A 258 11.54 -10.72 7.17
CA PRO A 258 11.27 -11.35 5.89
C PRO A 258 12.00 -10.74 4.69
N ASP A 259 12.22 -9.42 4.67
CA ASP A 259 12.94 -8.76 3.56
C ASP A 259 14.41 -9.20 3.47
N LEU A 260 15.00 -9.67 4.57
CA LEU A 260 16.33 -10.29 4.56
C LEU A 260 16.37 -11.60 3.76
N VAL A 261 15.24 -12.30 3.60
CA VAL A 261 15.20 -13.51 2.75
C VAL A 261 15.39 -13.11 1.30
N ALA A 262 14.70 -12.08 0.82
CA ALA A 262 14.90 -11.53 -0.53
C ALA A 262 16.35 -11.07 -0.73
N ARG A 263 16.93 -10.41 0.27
CA ARG A 263 18.34 -9.99 0.26
C ARG A 263 19.29 -11.17 0.11
N ILE A 264 19.07 -12.26 0.85
CA ILE A 264 19.90 -13.47 0.78
C ILE A 264 19.78 -14.13 -0.60
N VAL A 265 18.59 -14.19 -1.18
CA VAL A 265 18.36 -14.68 -2.53
C VAL A 265 19.16 -13.87 -3.54
N ALA A 266 19.12 -12.54 -3.42
CA ALA A 266 19.85 -11.66 -4.31
C ALA A 266 21.38 -11.77 -4.15
N ASP A 267 21.89 -11.88 -2.91
CA ASP A 267 23.33 -12.04 -2.62
C ASP A 267 23.87 -13.38 -3.15
N ARG A 268 23.02 -14.41 -3.32
CA ARG A 268 23.35 -15.69 -3.96
C ARG A 268 23.29 -15.66 -5.49
N GLY A 269 22.75 -14.58 -6.10
CA GLY A 269 22.47 -14.51 -7.53
C GLY A 269 21.30 -15.39 -7.98
N ASP A 270 20.40 -15.75 -7.05
CA ASP A 270 19.30 -16.69 -7.29
C ASP A 270 17.96 -15.99 -7.61
N THR A 271 17.94 -14.67 -7.81
CA THR A 271 16.70 -13.89 -8.01
C THR A 271 15.83 -14.40 -9.16
N GLU A 272 16.43 -14.84 -10.25
CA GLU A 272 15.71 -15.33 -11.44
C GLU A 272 15.14 -16.75 -11.26
N ARG A 273 15.46 -17.42 -10.16
CA ARG A 273 14.93 -18.77 -9.86
C ARG A 273 13.52 -18.73 -9.30
N TYR A 274 13.03 -17.57 -8.88
CA TYR A 274 11.75 -17.38 -8.21
C TYR A 274 10.98 -16.20 -8.80
N TYR A 275 9.66 -16.26 -8.80
CA TYR A 275 8.80 -15.10 -9.08
C TYR A 275 8.61 -14.30 -7.79
N GLN A 276 9.53 -13.41 -7.53
CA GLN A 276 9.49 -12.57 -6.32
C GLN A 276 8.42 -11.49 -6.47
N THR A 277 7.65 -11.25 -5.42
CA THR A 277 6.58 -10.26 -5.40
C THR A 277 6.57 -9.48 -4.10
N ILE A 278 6.10 -8.24 -4.17
CA ILE A 278 5.79 -7.41 -3.00
C ILE A 278 4.36 -6.87 -3.16
N GLU A 279 3.66 -6.65 -2.04
CA GLU A 279 2.29 -6.18 -1.99
C GLU A 279 2.03 -4.87 -2.74
N HIS A 280 3.05 -4.05 -2.97
CA HIS A 280 2.96 -2.83 -3.79
C HIS A 280 2.70 -3.10 -5.29
N GLY A 281 2.63 -4.36 -5.71
CA GLY A 281 2.43 -4.75 -7.10
C GLY A 281 3.71 -4.85 -7.92
N VAL A 282 4.86 -4.96 -7.26
CA VAL A 282 6.18 -5.09 -7.89
C VAL A 282 6.53 -6.59 -8.04
N TYR A 283 6.93 -6.97 -9.25
CA TYR A 283 7.36 -8.32 -9.59
C TYR A 283 8.82 -8.36 -10.02
N GLY A 284 9.57 -9.30 -9.47
CA GLY A 284 10.96 -9.58 -9.85
C GLY A 284 11.93 -8.43 -9.58
N GLY A 285 13.09 -8.52 -10.23
CA GLY A 285 14.15 -7.52 -10.07
C GLY A 285 14.89 -7.64 -8.73
N ASP A 286 15.52 -6.54 -8.35
CA ASP A 286 16.26 -6.37 -7.11
C ASP A 286 15.38 -5.70 -6.06
N LEU A 287 14.73 -6.49 -5.21
CA LEU A 287 13.85 -5.99 -4.16
C LEU A 287 14.63 -5.22 -3.10
N LEU A 288 14.10 -4.05 -2.73
CA LEU A 288 14.73 -3.16 -1.77
C LEU A 288 14.26 -3.44 -0.35
N THR A 289 15.09 -3.10 0.63
CA THR A 289 14.87 -3.40 2.05
C THR A 289 14.86 -2.14 2.91
N GLY A 290 14.45 -2.24 4.17
CA GLY A 290 14.45 -1.13 5.12
C GLY A 290 13.46 -0.03 4.74
N SER A 291 13.92 1.24 4.67
CA SER A 291 13.08 2.39 4.31
C SER A 291 12.54 2.36 2.88
N LEU A 292 13.17 1.57 2.01
CA LEU A 292 12.80 1.37 0.61
C LEU A 292 12.01 0.08 0.37
N PHE A 293 11.63 -0.62 1.43
CA PHE A 293 10.77 -1.79 1.32
C PHE A 293 9.48 -1.46 0.55
N GLY A 294 9.05 -2.38 -0.29
CA GLY A 294 7.89 -2.21 -1.16
C GLY A 294 8.26 -1.87 -2.62
N PHE A 295 9.52 -1.53 -2.86
CA PHE A 295 10.02 -1.16 -4.17
C PHE A 295 11.12 -2.12 -4.65
N GLY A 296 11.46 -2.05 -5.94
CA GLY A 296 12.52 -2.86 -6.55
C GLY A 296 13.16 -2.14 -7.72
N ARG A 297 14.43 -2.46 -8.00
CA ARG A 297 15.12 -2.07 -9.22
C ARG A 297 14.98 -3.15 -10.27
N ASN A 298 14.93 -2.74 -11.54
CA ASN A 298 14.84 -3.67 -12.67
C ASN A 298 13.65 -4.64 -12.57
N ALA A 299 12.55 -4.22 -11.99
CA ALA A 299 11.33 -5.03 -11.90
C ALA A 299 10.93 -5.58 -13.28
N THR A 300 10.30 -6.73 -13.29
CA THR A 300 9.79 -7.35 -14.53
C THR A 300 8.37 -6.93 -14.85
N ALA A 301 7.59 -6.52 -13.83
CA ALA A 301 6.25 -5.98 -14.00
C ALA A 301 5.85 -5.10 -12.81
N TYR A 302 4.96 -4.15 -13.09
CA TYR A 302 4.20 -3.37 -12.11
C TYR A 302 2.71 -3.59 -12.38
N ILE A 303 1.98 -3.98 -11.36
CA ILE A 303 0.52 -4.12 -11.44
C ILE A 303 -0.16 -3.24 -10.40
N HIS A 304 -1.46 -3.03 -10.52
CA HIS A 304 -2.23 -2.31 -9.50
C HIS A 304 -2.32 -3.11 -8.21
N GLY A 305 -2.23 -2.44 -7.07
CA GLY A 305 -2.27 -3.05 -5.74
C GLY A 305 -3.49 -3.95 -5.50
N PRO A 306 -4.72 -3.51 -5.78
CA PRO A 306 -5.89 -4.38 -5.64
C PRO A 306 -5.80 -5.67 -6.43
N SER A 307 -5.28 -5.64 -7.67
CA SER A 307 -5.07 -6.84 -8.48
C SER A 307 -4.00 -7.77 -7.91
N GLN A 308 -2.96 -7.20 -7.29
CA GLN A 308 -1.96 -7.98 -6.56
C GLN A 308 -2.60 -8.75 -5.40
N PHE A 309 -3.46 -8.11 -4.64
CA PHE A 309 -4.15 -8.76 -3.53
C PHE A 309 -5.24 -9.73 -4.00
N ASP A 310 -5.88 -9.50 -5.15
CA ASP A 310 -6.76 -10.51 -5.78
C ASP A 310 -5.98 -11.78 -6.11
N PHE A 311 -4.79 -11.62 -6.69
CA PHE A 311 -3.91 -12.75 -7.00
C PHE A 311 -3.50 -13.51 -5.74
N TYR A 312 -3.14 -12.80 -4.66
CA TYR A 312 -2.78 -13.41 -3.38
C TYR A 312 -3.97 -14.13 -2.74
N ALA A 313 -5.11 -13.47 -2.62
CA ALA A 313 -6.32 -14.04 -2.01
C ALA A 313 -6.89 -15.21 -2.84
N GLY A 314 -6.69 -15.20 -4.15
CA GLY A 314 -7.09 -16.26 -5.07
C GLY A 314 -6.20 -17.50 -5.03
N GLY A 315 -5.12 -17.52 -4.21
CA GLY A 315 -4.22 -18.65 -4.08
C GLY A 315 -3.03 -18.61 -5.04
N GLY A 316 -2.65 -17.44 -5.55
CA GLY A 316 -1.54 -17.28 -6.47
C GLY A 316 -0.14 -17.36 -5.85
N LEU A 317 -0.02 -17.34 -4.52
CA LEU A 317 1.24 -17.49 -3.81
C LEU A 317 1.54 -18.96 -3.50
N ASP A 318 2.78 -19.36 -3.75
CA ASP A 318 3.30 -20.65 -3.26
C ASP A 318 3.89 -20.51 -1.85
N LEU A 319 4.47 -19.33 -1.53
CA LEU A 319 5.13 -19.09 -0.26
C LEU A 319 5.08 -17.59 0.11
N ALA A 320 4.83 -17.30 1.38
CA ALA A 320 4.97 -15.97 1.94
C ALA A 320 5.85 -16.00 3.19
N PHE A 321 6.77 -15.05 3.29
CA PHE A 321 7.54 -14.78 4.50
C PHE A 321 6.98 -13.54 5.17
N LEU A 322 6.47 -13.70 6.40
CA LEU A 322 5.84 -12.63 7.15
C LEU A 322 6.46 -12.48 8.53
N GLY A 323 6.52 -11.26 9.04
CA GLY A 323 6.90 -10.96 10.40
C GLY A 323 5.68 -11.07 11.33
N PHE A 324 5.94 -11.43 12.58
CA PHE A 324 4.92 -11.52 13.61
C PHE A 324 5.48 -11.00 14.95
N GLY A 325 4.60 -10.59 15.86
CA GLY A 325 4.96 -10.19 17.22
C GLY A 325 4.96 -11.38 18.18
N GLU A 326 3.93 -12.23 18.08
CA GLU A 326 3.71 -13.40 18.94
C GLU A 326 3.09 -14.52 18.11
N PHE A 327 3.22 -15.74 18.55
CA PHE A 327 2.51 -16.89 18.02
C PHE A 327 2.24 -17.91 19.12
N ASP A 328 1.17 -18.66 19.00
CA ASP A 328 0.80 -19.72 19.95
C ASP A 328 1.14 -21.12 19.43
N ALA A 329 0.86 -22.13 20.25
CA ALA A 329 1.11 -23.53 19.92
C ALA A 329 0.25 -24.06 18.74
N GLN A 330 -0.81 -23.35 18.37
CA GLN A 330 -1.69 -23.64 17.25
C GLN A 330 -1.25 -22.94 15.96
N GLY A 331 -0.27 -22.04 16.05
CA GLY A 331 0.25 -21.27 14.92
C GLY A 331 -0.51 -19.97 14.63
N ASN A 332 -1.26 -19.44 15.61
CA ASN A 332 -1.93 -18.15 15.51
C ASN A 332 -1.00 -17.02 15.92
#